data_8866cdd74308c74fad2b00088f41cc20
#
_entry.id   8866cdd74308c74fad2b00088f41cc20
#
_cell.length_a   1.000
_cell.length_b   1.000
_cell.length_c   1.000
_cell.angle_alpha   90.00
_cell.angle_beta   90.00
_cell.angle_gamma   90.00
#
_symmetry.space_group_name_H-M   'P 1'
#
loop_
_entity.id
_entity.type
_entity.pdbx_description
1 polymer ?
#
loop_
_entity_poly.entity_id
_entity_poly.type
_entity_poly.pdbx_seq_one_letter_code
_entity_poly.pdbx_strand_id
1 'polypeptide(L)'
;MTLYICGNSHTRALRAGASALEQEEGADPMVVFPLGTADNEAEPFSAIEDGKVVLTNRRFRKKLKQFFDVSAFEPEHRWGICLGNHNYRIFRHEGWLDAAPSWLGVAGKTPVSEDLFARIVAEDQQHIRAFFDQLISTGVRPFVISAPWPVRPDPETTELKLPLTMLKSIDTRARVLFADWLSKRGIAIVTPPVETADEDGFLKPDYAKGGDDPYHGNNTYGRLMMRKVLAHEAKVAPLKPVARQA
;
A
#
# COMPACT_ATOMS: atom_id res chain seq x y z
N MET A 1 -2.75 -4.73 22.98
CA MET A 1 -1.95 -3.86 22.07
C MET A 1 -2.84 -3.50 20.91
N THR A 2 -3.05 -2.23 20.60
CA THR A 2 -3.97 -1.80 19.55
C THR A 2 -3.31 -1.92 18.17
N LEU A 3 -4.03 -2.48 17.20
CA LEU A 3 -3.63 -2.50 15.80
C LEU A 3 -4.10 -1.20 15.12
N TYR A 4 -3.16 -0.41 14.65
CA TYR A 4 -3.39 0.81 13.89
C TYR A 4 -3.11 0.57 12.41
N ILE A 5 -4.07 0.92 11.55
CA ILE A 5 -3.93 0.79 10.10
C ILE A 5 -4.14 2.16 9.46
N CYS A 6 -3.14 2.65 8.75
CA CYS A 6 -3.23 3.92 8.05
C CYS A 6 -2.56 3.84 6.67
N GLY A 7 -2.79 4.87 5.85
CA GLY A 7 -2.23 4.95 4.51
C GLY A 7 -3.02 5.89 3.62
N ASN A 8 -3.04 5.61 2.33
CA ASN A 8 -3.76 6.39 1.33
C ASN A 8 -5.25 6.01 1.23
N SER A 9 -5.90 6.36 0.13
CA SER A 9 -7.33 6.15 -0.09
C SER A 9 -7.77 4.67 -0.10
N HIS A 10 -6.86 3.72 -0.36
CA HIS A 10 -7.17 2.29 -0.32
C HIS A 10 -7.58 1.80 1.08
N THR A 11 -7.15 2.48 2.15
CA THR A 11 -7.59 2.18 3.52
C THR A 11 -9.09 2.35 3.75
N ARG A 12 -9.83 2.99 2.84
CA ARG A 12 -11.29 3.12 2.96
C ARG A 12 -12.00 1.76 2.89
N ALA A 13 -11.60 0.91 1.95
CA ALA A 13 -12.12 -0.45 1.85
C ALA A 13 -11.74 -1.28 3.08
N LEU A 14 -10.50 -1.14 3.58
CA LEU A 14 -10.04 -1.82 4.79
C LEU A 14 -10.85 -1.39 6.01
N ARG A 15 -11.17 -0.10 6.15
CA ARG A 15 -12.01 0.41 7.23
C ARG A 15 -13.40 -0.21 7.23
N ALA A 16 -14.05 -0.27 6.06
CA ALA A 16 -15.34 -0.92 5.93
C ALA A 16 -15.26 -2.42 6.26
N GLY A 17 -14.20 -3.09 5.81
CA GLY A 17 -13.93 -4.49 6.14
C GLY A 17 -13.71 -4.72 7.63
N ALA A 18 -12.94 -3.88 8.32
CA ALA A 18 -12.71 -3.94 9.75
C ALA A 18 -14.03 -3.81 10.53
N SER A 19 -14.84 -2.78 10.23
CA SER A 19 -16.13 -2.58 10.87
C SER A 19 -17.09 -3.76 10.66
N ALA A 20 -17.08 -4.39 9.49
CA ALA A 20 -17.89 -5.59 9.26
C ALA A 20 -17.42 -6.78 10.10
N LEU A 21 -16.09 -7.00 10.23
CA LEU A 21 -15.55 -8.08 11.06
C LEU A 21 -15.82 -7.87 12.56
N GLU A 22 -15.72 -6.64 13.05
CA GLU A 22 -16.07 -6.28 14.43
C GLU A 22 -17.53 -6.61 14.73
N GLN A 23 -18.46 -6.23 13.85
CA GLN A 23 -19.90 -6.40 14.04
C GLN A 23 -20.38 -7.84 13.86
N GLU A 24 -19.85 -8.55 12.85
CA GLU A 24 -20.37 -9.86 12.47
C GLU A 24 -19.58 -11.02 13.09
N GLU A 25 -18.32 -10.85 13.36
CA GLU A 25 -17.40 -11.91 13.81
C GLU A 25 -16.80 -11.65 15.20
N GLY A 26 -17.14 -10.49 15.83
CA GLY A 26 -16.65 -10.15 17.17
C GLY A 26 -15.13 -9.95 17.22
N ALA A 27 -14.51 -9.52 16.12
CA ALA A 27 -13.09 -9.24 16.09
C ALA A 27 -12.73 -8.08 17.04
N ASP A 28 -11.51 -8.12 17.57
CA ASP A 28 -11.01 -7.04 18.43
C ASP A 28 -11.04 -5.69 17.68
N PRO A 29 -11.34 -4.58 18.38
CA PRO A 29 -11.40 -3.26 17.75
C PRO A 29 -10.10 -2.88 17.08
N MET A 30 -10.21 -2.41 15.85
CA MET A 30 -9.10 -1.95 15.01
C MET A 30 -9.29 -0.49 14.64
N VAL A 31 -8.22 0.30 14.68
CA VAL A 31 -8.26 1.68 14.22
C VAL A 31 -7.76 1.75 12.78
N VAL A 32 -8.67 1.96 11.84
CA VAL A 32 -8.36 2.02 10.40
C VAL A 32 -8.79 3.36 9.84
N PHE A 33 -7.85 4.16 9.34
CA PHE A 33 -8.18 5.47 8.79
C PHE A 33 -7.23 5.93 7.68
N PRO A 34 -7.76 6.48 6.54
CA PRO A 34 -6.92 7.06 5.50
C PRO A 34 -6.35 8.40 5.94
N LEU A 35 -5.04 8.54 5.95
CA LEU A 35 -4.34 9.80 6.25
C LEU A 35 -4.36 10.76 5.05
N GLY A 36 -4.11 10.24 3.84
CA GLY A 36 -3.97 11.04 2.64
C GLY A 36 -4.49 10.39 1.36
N THR A 37 -4.02 10.88 0.23
CA THR A 37 -4.20 10.31 -1.11
C THR A 37 -2.84 9.93 -1.67
N ALA A 38 -2.80 9.19 -2.78
CA ALA A 38 -1.55 8.80 -3.43
C ALA A 38 -0.69 10.01 -3.87
N ASP A 39 -1.31 11.15 -4.20
CA ASP A 39 -0.58 12.36 -4.60
C ASP A 39 0.31 12.90 -3.46
N ASN A 40 -0.11 12.68 -2.20
CA ASN A 40 0.67 13.10 -1.03
C ASN A 40 1.92 12.25 -0.80
N GLU A 41 2.08 11.16 -1.53
CA GLU A 41 3.25 10.29 -1.49
C GLU A 41 4.38 10.77 -2.42
N ALA A 42 4.08 11.72 -3.32
CA ALA A 42 5.03 12.29 -4.27
C ALA A 42 5.99 13.31 -3.63
N GLU A 43 5.74 13.75 -2.40
CA GLU A 43 6.54 14.71 -1.66
C GLU A 43 6.94 14.15 -0.29
N PRO A 44 8.01 14.69 0.36
CA PRO A 44 8.36 14.31 1.72
C PRO A 44 7.20 14.59 2.69
N PHE A 45 6.67 13.53 3.30
CA PHE A 45 5.50 13.62 4.19
C PHE A 45 5.77 13.22 5.64
N SER A 46 7.00 12.82 5.96
CA SER A 46 7.41 12.41 7.30
C SER A 46 8.77 12.97 7.68
N ALA A 47 9.00 13.11 8.98
CA ALA A 47 10.28 13.51 9.56
C ALA A 47 10.46 12.83 10.93
N ILE A 48 11.70 12.84 11.45
CA ILE A 48 11.98 12.45 12.84
C ILE A 48 12.03 13.73 13.67
N GLU A 49 11.15 13.85 14.66
CA GLU A 49 11.12 14.92 15.65
C GLU A 49 11.20 14.26 17.05
N ASP A 50 12.13 14.69 17.89
CA ASP A 50 12.34 14.15 19.25
C ASP A 50 12.42 12.61 19.31
N GLY A 51 13.11 12.02 18.34
CA GLY A 51 13.29 10.56 18.24
C GLY A 51 12.05 9.77 17.81
N LYS A 52 10.99 10.44 17.37
CA LYS A 52 9.73 9.83 16.90
C LYS A 52 9.45 10.23 15.46
N VAL A 53 8.83 9.33 14.69
CA VAL A 53 8.38 9.65 13.32
C VAL A 53 7.08 10.40 13.40
N VAL A 54 7.05 11.57 12.77
CA VAL A 54 5.87 12.43 12.65
C VAL A 54 5.55 12.69 11.18
N LEU A 55 4.28 13.01 10.90
CA LEU A 55 3.88 13.46 9.58
C LEU A 55 4.13 14.96 9.45
N THR A 56 4.76 15.42 8.35
CA THR A 56 5.08 16.84 8.14
C THR A 56 3.84 17.68 7.81
N ASN A 57 2.86 17.09 7.14
CA ASN A 57 1.62 17.76 6.78
C ASN A 57 0.71 17.93 8.02
N ARG A 58 0.38 19.19 8.36
CA ARG A 58 -0.48 19.53 9.51
C ARG A 58 -1.84 18.83 9.49
N ARG A 59 -2.45 18.67 8.31
CA ARG A 59 -3.75 17.97 8.16
C ARG A 59 -3.62 16.49 8.54
N PHE A 60 -2.51 15.84 8.17
CA PHE A 60 -2.27 14.43 8.49
C PHE A 60 -1.93 14.26 9.97
N ARG A 61 -1.13 15.15 10.56
CA ARG A 61 -0.92 15.17 12.03
C ARG A 61 -2.24 15.29 12.78
N LYS A 62 -3.13 16.22 12.34
CA LYS A 62 -4.46 16.36 12.96
C LYS A 62 -5.28 15.07 12.86
N LYS A 63 -5.28 14.41 11.72
CA LYS A 63 -5.97 13.12 11.54
C LYS A 63 -5.37 12.02 12.40
N LEU A 64 -4.03 11.92 12.47
CA LEU A 64 -3.35 10.97 13.33
C LEU A 64 -3.79 11.13 14.79
N LYS A 65 -3.80 12.37 15.30
CA LYS A 65 -4.28 12.67 16.65
C LYS A 65 -5.77 12.38 16.84
N GLN A 66 -6.59 12.76 15.87
CA GLN A 66 -8.05 12.62 15.96
C GLN A 66 -8.53 11.17 15.94
N PHE A 67 -7.93 10.32 15.10
CA PHE A 67 -8.42 8.96 14.86
C PHE A 67 -7.63 7.87 15.57
N PHE A 68 -6.36 8.12 15.87
CA PHE A 68 -5.48 7.15 16.51
C PHE A 68 -5.10 7.56 17.94
N ASP A 69 -5.47 8.77 18.35
CA ASP A 69 -5.10 9.41 19.63
C ASP A 69 -3.59 9.49 19.90
N VAL A 70 -2.80 9.46 18.85
CA VAL A 70 -1.33 9.62 18.91
C VAL A 70 -0.87 10.77 18.03
N SER A 71 0.28 11.37 18.35
CA SER A 71 0.88 12.46 17.56
C SER A 71 2.05 12.02 16.69
N ALA A 72 2.55 10.81 16.91
CA ALA A 72 3.68 10.21 16.22
C ALA A 72 3.48 8.71 16.05
N PHE A 73 4.30 8.07 15.22
CA PHE A 73 4.39 6.63 15.16
C PHE A 73 5.30 6.14 16.30
N GLU A 74 4.75 5.26 17.14
CA GLU A 74 5.40 4.80 18.36
C GLU A 74 5.58 3.27 18.35
N PRO A 75 6.70 2.74 18.89
CA PRO A 75 7.02 1.32 18.86
C PRO A 75 6.11 0.45 19.74
N GLU A 76 5.36 1.05 20.67
CA GLU A 76 4.41 0.36 21.55
C GLU A 76 3.16 -0.13 20.82
N HIS A 77 2.91 0.38 19.61
CA HIS A 77 1.77 0.04 18.76
C HIS A 77 2.17 -0.84 17.58
N ARG A 78 1.18 -1.58 17.09
CA ARG A 78 1.31 -2.30 15.81
C ARG A 78 0.79 -1.41 14.68
N TRP A 79 1.60 -1.27 13.63
CA TRP A 79 1.30 -0.39 12.52
C TRP A 79 1.19 -1.16 11.20
N GLY A 80 -0.02 -1.26 10.66
CA GLY A 80 -0.27 -1.69 9.29
C GLY A 80 -0.29 -0.47 8.38
N ILE A 81 0.61 -0.42 7.41
CA ILE A 81 0.77 0.73 6.52
C ILE A 81 0.34 0.36 5.09
N CYS A 82 -0.71 1.03 4.59
CA CYS A 82 -1.21 0.83 3.23
C CYS A 82 -0.63 1.88 2.28
N LEU A 83 0.65 1.74 1.95
CA LEU A 83 1.42 2.61 1.04
C LEU A 83 2.37 1.78 0.17
N GLY A 84 2.77 2.32 -0.97
CA GLY A 84 3.89 1.86 -1.78
C GLY A 84 3.59 0.80 -2.84
N ASN A 85 2.44 0.14 -2.79
CA ASN A 85 2.04 -0.87 -3.80
C ASN A 85 0.88 -0.41 -4.70
N HIS A 86 0.71 0.89 -4.81
CA HIS A 86 -0.22 1.49 -5.76
C HIS A 86 0.58 2.11 -6.91
N ASN A 87 0.90 1.29 -7.90
CA ASN A 87 1.85 1.63 -8.97
C ASN A 87 1.21 2.42 -10.13
N TYR A 88 0.06 3.03 -9.90
CA TYR A 88 -0.71 3.66 -10.95
C TYR A 88 0.04 4.83 -11.63
N ARG A 89 0.84 5.61 -10.89
CA ARG A 89 1.68 6.66 -11.48
C ARG A 89 2.72 6.10 -12.45
N ILE A 90 3.24 4.90 -12.14
CA ILE A 90 4.23 4.21 -12.98
C ILE A 90 3.58 3.72 -14.26
N PHE A 91 2.52 2.89 -14.17
CA PHE A 91 1.95 2.26 -15.36
C PHE A 91 1.06 3.20 -16.21
N ARG A 92 0.67 4.36 -15.68
CA ARG A 92 -0.06 5.39 -16.43
C ARG A 92 0.83 6.49 -17.01
N HIS A 93 2.13 6.40 -16.84
CA HIS A 93 3.02 7.40 -17.41
C HIS A 93 2.98 7.32 -18.95
N GLU A 94 2.74 8.46 -19.59
CA GLU A 94 2.62 8.54 -21.06
C GLU A 94 3.88 8.10 -21.81
N GLY A 95 5.05 8.13 -21.18
CA GLY A 95 6.29 7.59 -21.75
C GLY A 95 6.19 6.13 -22.22
N TRP A 96 5.22 5.37 -21.72
CA TRP A 96 4.95 4.01 -22.19
C TRP A 96 4.29 3.96 -23.57
N LEU A 97 3.86 5.10 -24.11
CA LEU A 97 3.39 5.17 -25.50
C LEU A 97 4.53 4.93 -26.49
N ASP A 98 5.77 5.32 -26.16
CA ASP A 98 6.96 5.21 -27.01
C ASP A 98 7.98 4.19 -26.49
N ALA A 99 7.85 3.77 -25.24
CA ALA A 99 8.75 2.82 -24.60
C ALA A 99 8.02 1.55 -24.13
N ALA A 100 8.77 0.50 -23.86
CA ALA A 100 8.27 -0.73 -23.25
C ALA A 100 9.35 -1.39 -22.40
N PRO A 101 8.97 -2.14 -21.35
CA PRO A 101 9.91 -2.99 -20.64
C PRO A 101 10.64 -3.93 -21.58
N SER A 102 11.98 -3.99 -21.48
CA SER A 102 12.81 -4.77 -22.38
C SER A 102 12.48 -6.27 -22.38
N TRP A 103 12.02 -6.79 -21.24
CA TRP A 103 11.63 -8.20 -21.08
C TRP A 103 10.33 -8.58 -21.82
N LEU A 104 9.58 -7.60 -22.34
CA LEU A 104 8.39 -7.86 -23.17
C LEU A 104 8.69 -7.94 -24.66
N GLY A 105 9.86 -7.46 -25.12
CA GLY A 105 10.25 -7.53 -26.52
C GLY A 105 9.29 -6.85 -27.50
N VAL A 106 8.68 -5.72 -27.11
CA VAL A 106 7.66 -5.05 -27.94
C VAL A 106 8.31 -4.34 -29.11
N ALA A 107 8.02 -4.80 -30.34
CA ALA A 107 8.56 -4.20 -31.55
C ALA A 107 8.13 -2.73 -31.71
N GLY A 108 9.06 -1.89 -32.19
CA GLY A 108 8.81 -0.46 -32.44
C GLY A 108 8.79 0.42 -31.18
N LYS A 109 9.04 -0.14 -29.99
CA LYS A 109 9.15 0.60 -28.73
C LYS A 109 10.60 0.73 -28.29
N THR A 110 10.94 1.85 -27.64
CA THR A 110 12.22 2.01 -26.96
C THR A 110 12.30 1.07 -25.75
N PRO A 111 13.30 0.16 -25.68
CA PRO A 111 13.37 -0.78 -24.55
C PRO A 111 13.84 -0.07 -23.28
N VAL A 112 13.08 -0.25 -22.21
CA VAL A 112 13.46 0.15 -20.84
C VAL A 112 14.07 -1.06 -20.15
N SER A 113 15.37 -0.99 -19.81
CA SER A 113 16.06 -2.09 -19.13
C SER A 113 15.50 -2.33 -17.74
N GLU A 114 15.74 -3.53 -17.17
CA GLU A 114 15.32 -3.84 -15.79
C GLU A 114 15.94 -2.87 -14.77
N ASP A 115 17.19 -2.50 -14.93
CA ASP A 115 17.87 -1.57 -14.02
C ASP A 115 17.26 -0.17 -14.10
N LEU A 116 16.95 0.32 -15.31
CA LEU A 116 16.27 1.61 -15.46
C LEU A 116 14.86 1.56 -14.87
N PHE A 117 14.12 0.48 -15.10
CA PHE A 117 12.80 0.29 -14.50
C PHE A 117 12.87 0.26 -12.96
N ALA A 118 13.85 -0.44 -12.39
CA ALA A 118 14.05 -0.47 -10.95
C ALA A 118 14.34 0.93 -10.36
N ARG A 119 15.08 1.79 -11.09
CA ARG A 119 15.28 3.20 -10.70
C ARG A 119 14.00 4.01 -10.77
N ILE A 120 13.19 3.86 -11.81
CA ILE A 120 11.88 4.52 -11.94
C ILE A 120 11.00 4.17 -10.73
N VAL A 121 10.91 2.88 -10.39
CA VAL A 121 10.14 2.43 -9.22
C VAL A 121 10.72 2.98 -7.91
N ALA A 122 12.05 3.00 -7.77
CA ALA A 122 12.70 3.50 -6.57
C ALA A 122 12.46 5.00 -6.38
N GLU A 123 12.46 5.78 -7.46
CA GLU A 123 12.22 7.21 -7.44
C GLU A 123 10.75 7.54 -7.15
N ASP A 124 9.81 6.84 -7.79
CA ASP A 124 8.38 6.98 -7.48
C ASP A 124 8.08 6.70 -6.00
N GLN A 125 8.78 5.75 -5.40
CA GLN A 125 8.59 5.33 -4.00
C GLN A 125 9.55 6.00 -3.01
N GLN A 126 10.38 6.97 -3.40
CA GLN A 126 11.48 7.48 -2.58
C GLN A 126 11.03 7.98 -1.20
N HIS A 127 9.92 8.71 -1.14
CA HIS A 127 9.40 9.28 0.11
C HIS A 127 8.71 8.22 0.99
N ILE A 128 8.08 7.23 0.38
CA ILE A 128 7.51 6.08 1.08
C ILE A 128 8.63 5.23 1.69
N ARG A 129 9.68 4.98 0.93
CA ARG A 129 10.86 4.24 1.40
C ARG A 129 11.55 4.98 2.55
N ALA A 130 11.74 6.30 2.42
CA ALA A 130 12.28 7.14 3.50
C ALA A 130 11.43 7.07 4.77
N PHE A 131 10.09 7.08 4.63
CA PHE A 131 9.18 6.93 5.76
C PHE A 131 9.35 5.58 6.47
N PHE A 132 9.43 4.46 5.73
CA PHE A 132 9.69 3.16 6.34
C PHE A 132 11.06 3.08 7.02
N ASP A 133 12.11 3.64 6.40
CA ASP A 133 13.45 3.70 6.99
C ASP A 133 13.44 4.51 8.29
N GLN A 134 12.70 5.62 8.35
CA GLN A 134 12.50 6.40 9.59
C GLN A 134 11.76 5.57 10.66
N LEU A 135 10.67 4.86 10.29
CA LEU A 135 9.96 4.00 11.24
C LEU A 135 10.87 2.96 11.89
N ILE A 136 11.66 2.27 11.07
CA ILE A 136 12.59 1.24 11.58
C ILE A 136 13.67 1.86 12.46
N SER A 137 14.24 3.00 12.05
CA SER A 137 15.32 3.66 12.80
C SER A 137 14.88 4.15 14.19
N THR A 138 13.58 4.40 14.38
CA THR A 138 12.98 4.78 15.67
C THR A 138 12.40 3.59 16.45
N GLY A 139 12.64 2.35 16.00
CA GLY A 139 12.21 1.13 16.68
C GLY A 139 10.76 0.70 16.37
N VAL A 140 10.03 1.45 15.53
CA VAL A 140 8.71 1.04 15.07
C VAL A 140 8.84 -0.17 14.15
N ARG A 141 7.96 -1.16 14.32
CA ARG A 141 7.93 -2.38 13.50
C ARG A 141 6.66 -2.42 12.65
N PRO A 142 6.65 -1.73 11.51
CA PRO A 142 5.50 -1.73 10.63
C PRO A 142 5.40 -3.03 9.83
N PHE A 143 4.22 -3.30 9.31
CA PHE A 143 4.04 -4.19 8.17
C PHE A 143 3.26 -3.47 7.07
N VAL A 144 3.41 -3.91 5.84
CA VAL A 144 2.75 -3.30 4.68
C VAL A 144 1.46 -4.07 4.37
N ILE A 145 0.40 -3.33 4.12
CA ILE A 145 -0.84 -3.85 3.53
C ILE A 145 -0.86 -3.42 2.07
N SER A 146 -0.77 -4.38 1.16
CA SER A 146 -0.72 -4.08 -0.27
C SER A 146 -2.04 -3.48 -0.77
N ALA A 147 -1.95 -2.53 -1.69
CA ALA A 147 -3.11 -2.08 -2.47
C ALA A 147 -3.73 -3.25 -3.26
N PRO A 148 -5.00 -3.17 -3.66
CA PRO A 148 -5.65 -4.16 -4.53
C PRO A 148 -4.84 -4.46 -5.79
N TRP A 149 -5.16 -5.56 -6.47
CA TRP A 149 -4.72 -5.77 -7.85
C TRP A 149 -5.17 -4.59 -8.72
N PRO A 150 -4.46 -4.26 -9.81
CA PRO A 150 -4.90 -3.21 -10.69
C PRO A 150 -6.30 -3.53 -11.23
N VAL A 151 -7.16 -2.53 -11.31
CA VAL A 151 -8.47 -2.67 -11.97
C VAL A 151 -8.22 -2.71 -13.48
N ARG A 152 -8.91 -3.61 -14.17
CA ARG A 152 -8.84 -3.69 -15.64
C ARG A 152 -9.35 -2.37 -16.23
N PRO A 153 -8.53 -1.63 -17.02
CA PRO A 153 -8.97 -0.40 -17.64
C PRO A 153 -10.12 -0.67 -18.61
N ASP A 154 -11.12 0.18 -18.57
CA ASP A 154 -12.16 0.19 -19.60
C ASP A 154 -11.58 0.84 -20.87
N PRO A 155 -11.60 0.14 -22.02
CA PRO A 155 -11.07 0.67 -23.28
C PRO A 155 -11.77 1.94 -23.78
N GLU A 156 -13.02 2.15 -23.38
CA GLU A 156 -13.83 3.30 -23.82
C GLU A 156 -13.53 4.57 -23.02
N THR A 157 -13.23 4.43 -21.72
CA THR A 157 -13.05 5.57 -20.82
C THR A 157 -11.58 5.85 -20.47
N THR A 158 -10.67 4.92 -20.75
CA THR A 158 -9.26 5.09 -20.41
C THR A 158 -8.52 5.90 -21.47
N GLU A 159 -7.97 7.04 -21.06
CA GLU A 159 -7.19 7.93 -21.93
C GLU A 159 -5.91 7.24 -22.43
N LEU A 160 -5.18 6.56 -21.55
CA LEU A 160 -3.94 5.88 -21.88
C LEU A 160 -4.20 4.44 -22.37
N LYS A 161 -4.09 4.23 -23.67
CA LYS A 161 -4.34 2.93 -24.32
C LYS A 161 -3.07 2.08 -24.35
N LEU A 162 -2.67 1.53 -23.22
CA LEU A 162 -1.61 0.53 -23.16
C LEU A 162 -2.17 -0.89 -23.28
N PRO A 163 -1.42 -1.83 -23.94
CA PRO A 163 -1.76 -3.24 -23.90
C PRO A 163 -1.89 -3.74 -22.46
N LEU A 164 -2.95 -4.50 -22.15
CA LEU A 164 -3.21 -5.03 -20.80
C LEU A 164 -2.03 -5.86 -20.27
N THR A 165 -1.41 -6.65 -21.14
CA THR A 165 -0.21 -7.44 -20.81
C THR A 165 0.96 -6.56 -20.35
N MET A 166 1.14 -5.41 -20.99
CA MET A 166 2.19 -4.46 -20.62
C MET A 166 1.88 -3.79 -19.28
N LEU A 167 0.65 -3.30 -19.09
CA LEU A 167 0.20 -2.71 -17.83
C LEU A 167 0.39 -3.70 -16.67
N LYS A 168 -0.08 -4.92 -16.85
CA LYS A 168 0.05 -5.97 -15.85
C LYS A 168 1.49 -6.33 -15.54
N SER A 169 2.34 -6.41 -16.57
CA SER A 169 3.76 -6.69 -16.41
C SER A 169 4.47 -5.60 -15.60
N ILE A 170 4.19 -4.32 -15.90
CA ILE A 170 4.72 -3.17 -15.15
C ILE A 170 4.29 -3.22 -13.69
N ASP A 171 2.98 -3.40 -13.42
CA ASP A 171 2.47 -3.48 -12.03
C ASP A 171 3.10 -4.64 -11.26
N THR A 172 3.14 -5.82 -11.87
CA THR A 172 3.71 -7.01 -11.23
C THR A 172 5.18 -6.81 -10.88
N ARG A 173 5.98 -6.28 -11.83
CA ARG A 173 7.41 -6.07 -11.59
C ARG A 173 7.66 -4.99 -10.54
N ALA A 174 6.89 -3.91 -10.54
CA ALA A 174 6.98 -2.88 -9.51
C ALA A 174 6.66 -3.42 -8.11
N ARG A 175 5.63 -4.27 -7.97
CA ARG A 175 5.30 -4.95 -6.71
C ARG A 175 6.43 -5.86 -6.23
N VAL A 176 7.05 -6.62 -7.12
CA VAL A 176 8.20 -7.48 -6.78
C VAL A 176 9.36 -6.63 -6.27
N LEU A 177 9.73 -5.56 -6.97
CA LEU A 177 10.81 -4.67 -6.56
C LEU A 177 10.57 -4.03 -5.18
N PHE A 178 9.33 -3.65 -4.89
CA PHE A 178 9.00 -3.11 -3.57
C PHE A 178 9.01 -4.20 -2.49
N ALA A 179 8.48 -5.38 -2.76
CA ALA A 179 8.51 -6.51 -1.84
C ALA A 179 9.94 -6.93 -1.49
N ASP A 180 10.84 -6.97 -2.48
CA ASP A 180 12.27 -7.24 -2.27
C ASP A 180 12.93 -6.18 -1.40
N TRP A 181 12.59 -4.89 -1.63
CA TRP A 181 13.09 -3.79 -0.83
C TRP A 181 12.62 -3.88 0.63
N LEU A 182 11.35 -4.23 0.88
CA LEU A 182 10.78 -4.46 2.21
C LEU A 182 11.42 -5.66 2.91
N SER A 183 11.57 -6.77 2.18
CA SER A 183 12.17 -8.00 2.71
C SER A 183 13.59 -7.79 3.24
N LYS A 184 14.42 -7.02 2.52
CA LYS A 184 15.77 -6.65 2.95
C LYS A 184 15.80 -5.83 4.26
N ARG A 185 14.67 -5.27 4.68
CA ARG A 185 14.47 -4.50 5.90
C ARG A 185 13.70 -5.25 6.99
N GLY A 186 13.35 -6.50 6.73
CA GLY A 186 12.55 -7.30 7.65
C GLY A 186 11.10 -6.82 7.79
N ILE A 187 10.59 -6.05 6.83
CA ILE A 187 9.21 -5.57 6.82
C ILE A 187 8.33 -6.60 6.10
N ALA A 188 7.36 -7.15 6.82
CA ALA A 188 6.39 -8.05 6.23
C ALA A 188 5.40 -7.33 5.31
N ILE A 189 4.90 -8.04 4.30
CA ILE A 189 3.84 -7.54 3.43
C ILE A 189 2.65 -8.51 3.41
N VAL A 190 1.46 -8.00 3.65
CA VAL A 190 0.20 -8.72 3.44
C VAL A 190 -0.28 -8.44 2.03
N THR A 191 -0.18 -9.45 1.17
CA THR A 191 -0.55 -9.34 -0.25
C THR A 191 -2.08 -9.42 -0.43
N PRO A 192 -2.65 -8.90 -1.54
CA PRO A 192 -4.06 -9.01 -1.83
C PRO A 192 -4.53 -10.47 -1.83
N PRO A 193 -5.80 -10.76 -1.48
CA PRO A 193 -6.35 -12.10 -1.59
C PRO A 193 -6.31 -12.58 -3.03
N VAL A 194 -5.77 -13.78 -3.26
CA VAL A 194 -5.58 -14.31 -4.62
C VAL A 194 -6.89 -14.54 -5.34
N GLU A 195 -7.93 -14.92 -4.61
CA GLU A 195 -9.29 -15.13 -5.12
C GLU A 195 -9.95 -13.87 -5.68
N THR A 196 -9.42 -12.69 -5.36
CA THR A 196 -9.92 -11.40 -5.87
C THR A 196 -9.32 -11.03 -7.22
N ALA A 197 -8.32 -11.78 -7.72
CA ALA A 197 -7.75 -11.61 -9.04
C ALA A 197 -8.49 -12.47 -10.07
N ASP A 198 -8.64 -11.95 -11.30
CA ASP A 198 -9.01 -12.75 -12.46
C ASP A 198 -7.81 -13.57 -12.99
N GLU A 199 -8.00 -14.32 -14.07
CA GLU A 199 -6.95 -15.17 -14.67
C GLU A 199 -5.76 -14.37 -15.21
N ASP A 200 -5.97 -13.11 -15.60
CA ASP A 200 -4.92 -12.18 -16.04
C ASP A 200 -4.28 -11.42 -14.88
N GLY A 201 -4.80 -11.60 -13.65
CA GLY A 201 -4.30 -10.99 -12.43
C GLY A 201 -4.79 -9.55 -12.20
N PHE A 202 -5.88 -9.11 -12.84
CA PHE A 202 -6.58 -7.88 -12.52
C PHE A 202 -7.61 -8.11 -11.41
N LEU A 203 -7.99 -7.04 -10.73
CA LEU A 203 -9.06 -7.10 -9.74
C LEU A 203 -10.38 -7.45 -10.43
N LYS A 204 -11.03 -8.54 -9.97
CA LYS A 204 -12.35 -8.92 -10.49
C LYS A 204 -13.39 -7.83 -10.24
N PRO A 205 -14.36 -7.62 -11.14
CA PRO A 205 -15.42 -6.62 -10.99
C PRO A 205 -16.17 -6.72 -9.65
N ASP A 206 -16.43 -7.93 -9.15
CA ASP A 206 -17.13 -8.18 -7.88
C ASP A 206 -16.41 -7.61 -6.66
N TYR A 207 -15.11 -7.34 -6.78
CA TYR A 207 -14.26 -6.77 -5.72
C TYR A 207 -13.81 -5.35 -6.00
N ALA A 208 -14.04 -4.83 -7.21
CA ALA A 208 -13.77 -3.45 -7.58
C ALA A 208 -14.86 -2.53 -7.03
N LYS A 209 -14.51 -1.29 -6.75
CA LYS A 209 -15.50 -0.30 -6.27
C LYS A 209 -16.52 0.03 -7.34
N GLY A 210 -16.13 -0.05 -8.61
CA GLY A 210 -17.02 0.23 -9.75
C GLY A 210 -17.29 1.72 -9.97
N GLY A 211 -18.18 2.02 -10.93
CA GLY A 211 -18.44 3.38 -11.35
C GLY A 211 -17.20 4.05 -11.93
N ASP A 212 -17.02 5.34 -11.66
CA ASP A 212 -15.87 6.13 -12.13
C ASP A 212 -14.60 5.92 -11.29
N ASP A 213 -14.56 4.88 -10.45
CA ASP A 213 -13.40 4.59 -9.60
C ASP A 213 -12.56 3.43 -10.15
N PRO A 214 -11.52 3.70 -10.93
CA PRO A 214 -10.73 2.67 -11.59
C PRO A 214 -9.60 2.09 -10.71
N TYR A 215 -9.57 2.34 -9.39
CA TYR A 215 -8.43 2.03 -8.56
C TYR A 215 -8.72 1.24 -7.30
N HIS A 216 -9.91 1.42 -6.72
CA HIS A 216 -10.17 0.95 -5.38
C HIS A 216 -10.92 -0.38 -5.34
N GLY A 217 -10.61 -1.18 -4.34
CA GLY A 217 -11.46 -2.29 -3.94
C GLY A 217 -12.71 -1.81 -3.21
N ASN A 218 -13.79 -2.59 -3.29
CA ASN A 218 -15.03 -2.36 -2.57
C ASN A 218 -14.99 -2.94 -1.14
N ASN A 219 -16.12 -2.87 -0.43
CA ASN A 219 -16.22 -3.36 0.96
C ASN A 219 -15.98 -4.88 1.07
N THR A 220 -16.40 -5.67 0.06
CA THR A 220 -16.17 -7.13 0.03
C THR A 220 -14.67 -7.42 -0.06
N TYR A 221 -13.95 -6.73 -0.95
CA TYR A 221 -12.49 -6.79 -0.99
C TYR A 221 -11.88 -6.42 0.38
N GLY A 222 -12.33 -5.31 0.96
CA GLY A 222 -11.85 -4.82 2.24
C GLY A 222 -11.99 -5.87 3.35
N ARG A 223 -13.12 -6.57 3.40
CA ARG A 223 -13.38 -7.65 4.37
C ARG A 223 -12.40 -8.82 4.20
N LEU A 224 -12.19 -9.29 2.97
CA LEU A 224 -11.24 -10.37 2.69
C LEU A 224 -9.81 -9.97 3.05
N MET A 225 -9.41 -8.75 2.70
CA MET A 225 -8.08 -8.24 3.01
C MET A 225 -7.86 -8.11 4.52
N MET A 226 -8.86 -7.62 5.26
CA MET A 226 -8.77 -7.50 6.73
C MET A 226 -8.69 -8.86 7.41
N ARG A 227 -9.35 -9.91 6.92
CA ARG A 227 -9.14 -11.27 7.42
C ARG A 227 -7.69 -11.73 7.24
N LYS A 228 -7.06 -11.42 6.10
CA LYS A 228 -5.63 -11.72 5.90
C LYS A 228 -4.74 -10.92 6.86
N VAL A 229 -5.07 -9.66 7.13
CA VAL A 229 -4.36 -8.83 8.11
C VAL A 229 -4.45 -9.45 9.49
N LEU A 230 -5.63 -9.84 9.96
CA LEU A 230 -5.80 -10.50 11.25
C LEU A 230 -5.07 -11.84 11.33
N ALA A 231 -5.11 -12.63 10.25
CA ALA A 231 -4.37 -13.89 10.18
C ALA A 231 -2.84 -13.67 10.17
N HIS A 232 -2.36 -12.56 9.63
CA HIS A 232 -0.95 -12.15 9.73
C HIS A 232 -0.59 -11.79 11.17
N GLU A 233 -1.38 -10.94 11.82
CA GLU A 233 -1.12 -10.51 13.20
C GLU A 233 -1.17 -11.68 14.19
N ALA A 234 -2.05 -12.64 14.01
CA ALA A 234 -2.12 -13.84 14.84
C ALA A 234 -0.85 -14.73 14.79
N LYS A 235 -0.08 -14.61 13.71
CA LYS A 235 1.19 -15.35 13.54
C LYS A 235 2.39 -14.60 14.13
N VAL A 236 2.26 -13.29 14.33
CA VAL A 236 3.33 -12.48 14.92
C VAL A 236 3.22 -12.62 16.44
N ALA A 237 4.24 -13.23 17.08
CA ALA A 237 4.27 -13.37 18.52
C ALA A 237 4.05 -11.99 19.20
N PRO A 238 3.23 -11.91 20.26
CA PRO A 238 3.01 -10.65 20.97
C PRO A 238 4.37 -10.10 21.42
N LEU A 239 4.61 -8.81 21.15
CA LEU A 239 5.79 -8.12 21.68
C LEU A 239 5.75 -8.28 23.19
N LYS A 240 6.82 -8.86 23.79
CA LYS A 240 6.95 -8.87 25.25
C LYS A 240 6.85 -7.41 25.72
N PRO A 241 6.04 -7.11 26.76
CA PRO A 241 5.99 -5.76 27.30
C PRO A 241 7.43 -5.33 27.63
N VAL A 242 7.86 -4.20 27.11
CA VAL A 242 9.13 -3.59 27.53
C VAL A 242 8.94 -3.30 29.01
N ALA A 243 9.73 -3.99 29.86
CA ALA A 243 9.72 -3.71 31.29
C ALA A 243 10.08 -2.23 31.44
N ARG A 244 9.15 -1.42 31.95
CA ARG A 244 9.46 -0.06 32.36
C ARG A 244 10.50 -0.19 33.46
N GLN A 245 11.73 0.20 33.15
CA GLN A 245 12.71 0.41 34.19
C GLN A 245 12.21 1.56 35.06
N ALA A 246 11.90 1.24 36.31
CA ALA A 246 11.44 2.18 37.31
C ALA A 246 12.56 3.13 37.72
#